data_f21cbd06543454620a8ba8fa9242e3ac
#
_entry.id   f21cbd06543454620a8ba8fa9242e3ac
#
_cell.length_a   1.000
_cell.length_b   1.000
_cell.length_c   1.000
_cell.angle_alpha   90.00
_cell.angle_beta   90.00
_cell.angle_gamma   90.00
#
_symmetry.space_group_name_H-M   'P 1'
#
loop_
_entity.id
_entity.type
_entity.pdbx_description
1 polymer ?
#
loop_
_entity_poly.entity_id
_entity_poly.type
_entity_poly.pdbx_seq_one_letter_code
_entity_poly.pdbx_strand_id
1 'polypeptide(L)'
;MESCPSENKEKAMSLLHSFYCWGHVGVVLLSTLFFWFFGIADWKILALLWVIIPVCNGILFCKVPIAPLIEEGETGMSLRELCKNRIFWILMLMMMCAGASEQAVSQWASTFAEQGLGVSKTIGDLAGPMSFAILMGSARAFYSKFGDRIDLDKFMQASSLLCIVSYLCISLSPSPLFSLIGCSLCGLSVGIMWPGTFSKASAALRNGGTAMFALLALAGDVGCSGGPTLVGFVTGLASDDLKKGILAGILFPILLIVGIVSLKKAKRYA
;
A
#
# COMPACT_ATOMS: atom_id res chain seq x y z
N MET A 1 3.21 7.39 -15.10
CA MET A 1 4.02 6.21 -15.48
C MET A 1 3.52 5.56 -16.77
N GLU A 2 2.22 5.28 -16.89
CA GLU A 2 1.68 4.59 -18.09
C GLU A 2 1.91 5.37 -19.39
N SER A 3 1.84 6.70 -19.36
CA SER A 3 2.12 7.59 -20.50
C SER A 3 3.62 7.84 -20.73
N CYS A 4 4.49 7.51 -19.78
CA CYS A 4 5.92 7.73 -19.95
C CYS A 4 6.55 6.59 -20.78
N PRO A 5 7.53 6.88 -21.64
CA PRO A 5 8.25 5.85 -22.37
C PRO A 5 8.99 4.93 -21.41
N SER A 6 8.72 3.64 -21.46
CA SER A 6 9.37 2.61 -20.64
C SER A 6 9.24 1.25 -21.33
N GLU A 7 10.32 0.48 -21.40
CA GLU A 7 10.31 -0.87 -21.94
C GLU A 7 9.48 -1.85 -21.10
N ASN A 8 9.46 -1.65 -19.78
CA ASN A 8 8.66 -2.46 -18.85
C ASN A 8 7.89 -1.56 -17.87
N LYS A 9 6.59 -1.40 -18.15
CA LYS A 9 5.68 -0.56 -17.37
C LYS A 9 5.49 -1.05 -15.94
N GLU A 10 5.45 -2.36 -15.72
CA GLU A 10 5.26 -2.97 -14.39
C GLU A 10 6.46 -2.65 -13.48
N LYS A 11 7.68 -2.76 -14.00
CA LYS A 11 8.91 -2.42 -13.27
C LYS A 11 8.96 -0.93 -12.94
N ALA A 12 8.64 -0.08 -13.90
CA ALA A 12 8.60 1.36 -13.71
C ALA A 12 7.54 1.78 -12.67
N MET A 13 6.37 1.16 -12.70
CA MET A 13 5.31 1.38 -11.72
C MET A 13 5.76 0.97 -10.31
N SER A 14 6.40 -0.19 -10.18
CA SER A 14 6.92 -0.66 -8.88
C SER A 14 8.02 0.26 -8.34
N LEU A 15 8.94 0.73 -9.20
CA LEU A 15 9.97 1.69 -8.82
C LEU A 15 9.37 3.00 -8.33
N LEU A 16 8.42 3.58 -9.07
CA LEU A 16 7.74 4.81 -8.66
C LEU A 16 7.14 4.68 -7.27
N HIS A 17 6.43 3.58 -7.02
CA HIS A 17 5.80 3.37 -5.73
C HIS A 17 6.80 3.05 -4.60
N SER A 18 8.04 2.66 -4.92
CA SER A 18 9.09 2.48 -3.90
C SER A 18 9.47 3.81 -3.22
N PHE A 19 9.40 4.94 -3.94
CA PHE A 19 9.69 6.25 -3.38
C PHE A 19 8.74 6.65 -2.25
N TYR A 20 7.48 6.21 -2.30
CA TYR A 20 6.56 6.36 -1.17
C TYR A 20 7.11 5.72 0.10
N CYS A 21 7.65 4.51 0.01
CA CYS A 21 8.21 3.79 1.15
C CYS A 21 9.44 4.48 1.74
N TRP A 22 10.35 4.93 0.87
CA TRP A 22 11.53 5.67 1.30
C TRP A 22 11.19 7.04 1.89
N GLY A 23 10.17 7.70 1.35
CA GLY A 23 9.58 8.89 1.94
C GLY A 23 9.02 8.62 3.33
N HIS A 24 8.30 7.51 3.52
CA HIS A 24 7.79 7.09 4.83
C HIS A 24 8.94 6.88 5.84
N VAL A 25 10.00 6.15 5.46
CA VAL A 25 11.21 6.01 6.30
C VAL A 25 11.79 7.38 6.66
N GLY A 26 11.92 8.28 5.69
CA GLY A 26 12.43 9.64 5.90
C GLY A 26 11.56 10.44 6.88
N VAL A 27 10.22 10.37 6.74
CA VAL A 27 9.29 11.05 7.64
C VAL A 27 9.43 10.53 9.07
N VAL A 28 9.47 9.20 9.26
CA VAL A 28 9.62 8.62 10.61
C VAL A 28 10.93 9.08 11.25
N LEU A 29 12.05 8.96 10.53
CA LEU A 29 13.36 9.36 11.05
C LEU A 29 13.42 10.85 11.40
N LEU A 30 13.02 11.73 10.48
CA LEU A 30 13.08 13.17 10.68
C LEU A 30 12.13 13.64 11.78
N SER A 31 10.93 13.07 11.86
CA SER A 31 9.98 13.39 12.93
C SER A 31 10.49 12.91 14.28
N THR A 32 11.06 11.70 14.35
CA THR A 32 11.65 11.17 15.58
C THR A 32 12.81 12.03 16.06
N LEU A 33 13.73 12.41 15.15
CA LEU A 33 14.85 13.31 15.47
C LEU A 33 14.36 14.69 15.91
N PHE A 34 13.39 15.26 15.24
CA PHE A 34 12.80 16.54 15.60
C PHE A 34 12.25 16.51 17.03
N PHE A 35 11.43 15.52 17.37
CA PHE A 35 10.85 15.40 18.70
C PHE A 35 11.88 15.06 19.78
N TRP A 36 12.97 14.38 19.42
CA TRP A 36 14.06 14.13 20.33
C TRP A 36 14.80 15.43 20.74
N PHE A 37 14.99 16.37 19.77
CA PHE A 37 15.66 17.64 20.04
C PHE A 37 14.77 18.72 20.64
N PHE A 38 13.53 18.84 20.13
CA PHE A 38 12.63 19.96 20.44
C PHE A 38 11.46 19.57 21.36
N GLY A 39 11.18 18.28 21.49
CA GLY A 39 10.04 17.77 22.26
C GLY A 39 8.73 17.73 21.46
N ILE A 40 7.79 16.94 21.98
CA ILE A 40 6.51 16.68 21.29
C ILE A 40 5.58 17.91 21.27
N ALA A 41 5.79 18.87 22.19
CA ALA A 41 4.99 20.11 22.25
C ALA A 41 5.12 20.95 20.97
N ASP A 42 6.24 20.84 20.26
CA ASP A 42 6.54 21.61 19.06
C ASP A 42 6.06 20.95 17.74
N TRP A 43 5.13 19.99 17.85
CA TRP A 43 4.57 19.29 16.68
C TRP A 43 4.02 20.24 15.60
N LYS A 44 3.51 21.42 15.99
CA LYS A 44 2.99 22.42 15.04
C LYS A 44 4.09 22.97 14.13
N ILE A 45 5.30 23.15 14.66
CA ILE A 45 6.46 23.61 13.88
C ILE A 45 6.83 22.54 12.87
N LEU A 46 6.90 21.28 13.29
CA LEU A 46 7.15 20.17 12.39
C LEU A 46 6.10 20.10 11.27
N ALA A 47 4.82 20.24 11.59
CA ALA A 47 3.74 20.24 10.61
C ALA A 47 3.91 21.38 9.57
N LEU A 48 4.32 22.58 10.00
CA LEU A 48 4.63 23.69 9.11
C LEU A 48 5.85 23.42 8.21
N LEU A 49 6.88 22.75 8.73
CA LEU A 49 8.05 22.35 7.93
C LEU A 49 7.67 21.35 6.84
N TRP A 50 6.76 20.43 7.11
CA TRP A 50 6.27 19.48 6.11
C TRP A 50 5.49 20.14 4.97
N VAL A 51 4.91 21.33 5.15
CA VAL A 51 4.22 22.09 4.09
C VAL A 51 5.17 22.48 2.94
N ILE A 52 6.47 22.61 3.21
CA ILE A 52 7.47 22.98 2.19
C ILE A 52 7.48 21.97 1.05
N ILE A 53 7.34 20.67 1.36
CA ILE A 53 7.41 19.60 0.36
C ILE A 53 6.28 19.70 -0.68
N PRO A 54 4.98 19.72 -0.29
CA PRO A 54 3.90 19.85 -1.28
C PRO A 54 3.92 21.20 -2.02
N VAL A 55 4.36 22.27 -1.38
CA VAL A 55 4.52 23.57 -2.08
C VAL A 55 5.59 23.48 -3.16
N CYS A 56 6.77 22.98 -2.86
CA CYS A 56 7.83 22.76 -3.84
C CYS A 56 7.38 21.81 -4.96
N ASN A 57 6.68 20.74 -4.61
CA ASN A 57 6.13 19.79 -5.58
C ASN A 57 5.11 20.47 -6.52
N GLY A 58 4.19 21.28 -5.97
CA GLY A 58 3.24 22.07 -6.76
C GLY A 58 3.93 23.00 -7.77
N ILE A 59 4.97 23.72 -7.33
CA ILE A 59 5.78 24.58 -8.22
C ILE A 59 6.47 23.78 -9.33
N LEU A 60 7.01 22.59 -9.00
CA LEU A 60 7.63 21.71 -9.99
C LEU A 60 6.61 21.21 -11.01
N PHE A 61 5.41 20.81 -10.59
CA PHE A 61 4.35 20.36 -11.49
C PHE A 61 3.87 21.43 -12.48
N CYS A 62 4.00 22.72 -12.13
CA CYS A 62 3.73 23.81 -13.08
C CYS A 62 4.74 23.86 -14.25
N LYS A 63 5.90 23.21 -14.13
CA LYS A 63 6.99 23.27 -15.10
C LYS A 63 7.22 21.95 -15.85
N VAL A 64 6.71 20.84 -15.33
CA VAL A 64 6.92 19.51 -15.91
C VAL A 64 5.90 19.27 -17.03
N PRO A 65 6.33 18.82 -18.22
CA PRO A 65 5.41 18.43 -19.27
C PRO A 65 4.62 17.18 -18.85
N ILE A 66 3.30 17.23 -18.99
CA ILE A 66 2.42 16.09 -18.67
C ILE A 66 2.08 15.42 -20.00
N ALA A 67 2.57 14.20 -20.17
CA ALA A 67 2.24 13.40 -21.34
C ALA A 67 0.79 12.86 -21.24
N PRO A 68 -0.02 12.94 -22.30
CA PRO A 68 -1.37 12.41 -22.31
C PRO A 68 -1.34 10.87 -22.16
N LEU A 69 -2.33 10.32 -21.47
CA LEU A 69 -2.46 8.88 -21.27
C LEU A 69 -3.11 8.18 -22.49
N ILE A 70 -3.86 8.94 -23.26
CA ILE A 70 -4.60 8.50 -24.43
C ILE A 70 -4.05 9.27 -25.63
N GLU A 71 -3.78 8.59 -26.74
CA GLU A 71 -3.25 9.21 -27.95
C GLU A 71 -4.27 10.14 -28.60
N GLU A 72 -3.79 11.15 -29.36
CA GLU A 72 -4.67 12.09 -30.06
C GLU A 72 -5.54 11.31 -31.07
N GLY A 73 -6.85 11.47 -30.91
CA GLY A 73 -7.84 10.79 -31.75
C GLY A 73 -8.47 9.55 -31.15
N GLU A 74 -7.94 9.04 -30.03
CA GLU A 74 -8.58 7.97 -29.26
C GLU A 74 -9.42 8.55 -28.11
N THR A 75 -10.55 7.88 -27.81
CA THR A 75 -11.41 8.23 -26.67
C THR A 75 -11.24 7.20 -25.56
N GLY A 76 -10.92 7.66 -24.35
CA GLY A 76 -10.90 6.79 -23.18
C GLY A 76 -12.31 6.33 -22.80
N MET A 77 -12.38 5.24 -22.02
CA MET A 77 -13.65 4.74 -21.51
C MET A 77 -14.34 5.80 -20.64
N SER A 78 -15.63 6.00 -20.88
CA SER A 78 -16.46 6.85 -20.03
C SER A 78 -16.67 6.19 -18.65
N LEU A 79 -17.03 7.00 -17.63
CA LEU A 79 -17.36 6.46 -16.29
C LEU A 79 -18.49 5.41 -16.36
N ARG A 80 -19.46 5.60 -17.24
CA ARG A 80 -20.57 4.66 -17.41
C ARG A 80 -20.10 3.32 -17.98
N GLU A 81 -19.16 3.32 -18.91
CA GLU A 81 -18.56 2.12 -19.49
C GLU A 81 -17.69 1.40 -18.48
N LEU A 82 -16.86 2.13 -17.71
CA LEU A 82 -16.08 1.55 -16.62
C LEU A 82 -16.99 0.86 -15.60
N CYS A 83 -18.03 1.54 -15.13
CA CYS A 83 -18.97 0.98 -14.14
C CYS A 83 -19.76 -0.23 -14.65
N LYS A 84 -19.94 -0.38 -15.95
CA LYS A 84 -20.56 -1.57 -16.56
C LYS A 84 -19.59 -2.74 -16.72
N ASN A 85 -18.31 -2.49 -16.64
CA ASN A 85 -17.29 -3.51 -16.86
C ASN A 85 -17.02 -4.33 -15.59
N ARG A 86 -17.27 -5.64 -15.65
CA ARG A 86 -17.04 -6.55 -14.52
C ARG A 86 -15.55 -6.60 -14.08
N ILE A 87 -14.65 -6.50 -15.03
CA ILE A 87 -13.19 -6.51 -14.75
C ILE A 87 -12.83 -5.29 -13.91
N PHE A 88 -13.43 -4.13 -14.20
CA PHE A 88 -13.21 -2.90 -13.42
C PHE A 88 -13.56 -3.09 -11.95
N TRP A 89 -14.69 -3.69 -11.62
CA TRP A 89 -15.11 -3.93 -10.23
C TRP A 89 -14.19 -4.92 -9.49
N ILE A 90 -13.70 -5.94 -10.19
CA ILE A 90 -12.69 -6.85 -9.62
C ILE A 90 -11.42 -6.07 -9.28
N LEU A 91 -10.95 -5.19 -10.17
CA LEU A 91 -9.77 -4.37 -9.94
C LEU A 91 -9.99 -3.35 -8.79
N MET A 92 -11.18 -2.75 -8.70
CA MET A 92 -11.58 -1.88 -7.58
C MET A 92 -11.50 -2.62 -6.24
N LEU A 93 -12.06 -3.84 -6.17
CA LEU A 93 -11.97 -4.69 -4.97
C LEU A 93 -10.51 -5.04 -4.65
N MET A 94 -9.71 -5.42 -5.64
CA MET A 94 -8.29 -5.73 -5.44
C MET A 94 -7.52 -4.53 -4.89
N MET A 95 -7.77 -3.32 -5.43
CA MET A 95 -7.10 -2.10 -4.98
C MET A 95 -7.51 -1.73 -3.55
N MET A 96 -8.80 -1.81 -3.23
CA MET A 96 -9.30 -1.60 -1.87
C MET A 96 -8.66 -2.59 -0.88
N CYS A 97 -8.58 -3.87 -1.25
CA CYS A 97 -7.94 -4.88 -0.41
C CYS A 97 -6.43 -4.66 -0.26
N ALA A 98 -5.76 -4.17 -1.31
CA ALA A 98 -4.33 -3.82 -1.23
C ALA A 98 -4.08 -2.71 -0.20
N GLY A 99 -4.82 -1.60 -0.28
CA GLY A 99 -4.72 -0.51 0.67
C GLY A 99 -5.10 -0.92 2.09
N ALA A 100 -6.17 -1.70 2.24
CA ALA A 100 -6.59 -2.19 3.55
C ALA A 100 -5.58 -3.14 4.18
N SER A 101 -4.99 -4.07 3.41
CA SER A 101 -3.95 -4.99 3.90
C SER A 101 -2.69 -4.27 4.35
N GLU A 102 -2.33 -3.17 3.69
CA GLU A 102 -1.18 -2.35 4.04
C GLU A 102 -1.45 -1.57 5.34
N GLN A 103 -2.52 -0.80 5.36
CA GLN A 103 -2.78 0.17 6.43
C GLN A 103 -3.32 -0.47 7.72
N ALA A 104 -4.01 -1.60 7.64
CA ALA A 104 -4.49 -2.31 8.83
C ALA A 104 -3.37 -2.74 9.78
N VAL A 105 -2.16 -2.95 9.30
CA VAL A 105 -0.98 -3.25 10.13
C VAL A 105 -0.12 -2.01 10.33
N SER A 106 0.20 -1.28 9.25
CA SER A 106 1.10 -0.12 9.30
C SER A 106 0.64 0.95 10.30
N GLN A 107 -0.66 1.26 10.32
CA GLN A 107 -1.24 2.26 11.21
C GLN A 107 -1.12 1.90 12.69
N TRP A 108 -1.20 0.62 13.03
CA TRP A 108 -1.16 0.14 14.41
C TRP A 108 0.21 -0.37 14.84
N ALA A 109 1.21 -0.42 13.94
CA ALA A 109 2.51 -1.05 14.20
C ALA A 109 3.28 -0.41 15.36
N SER A 110 3.26 0.92 15.50
CA SER A 110 3.90 1.64 16.61
C SER A 110 3.22 1.31 17.94
N THR A 111 1.89 1.43 18.02
CA THR A 111 1.11 1.10 19.22
C THR A 111 1.32 -0.36 19.62
N PHE A 112 1.37 -1.26 18.64
CA PHE A 112 1.61 -2.67 18.87
C PHE A 112 3.01 -2.93 19.46
N ALA A 113 4.04 -2.23 18.95
CA ALA A 113 5.40 -2.33 19.49
C ALA A 113 5.47 -1.78 20.93
N GLU A 114 4.86 -0.63 21.21
CA GLU A 114 4.81 -0.06 22.55
C GLU A 114 4.11 -0.99 23.55
N GLN A 115 2.92 -1.46 23.24
CA GLN A 115 2.12 -2.32 24.12
C GLN A 115 2.67 -3.75 24.22
N GLY A 116 3.18 -4.29 23.10
CA GLY A 116 3.66 -5.67 23.06
C GLY A 116 5.06 -5.87 23.63
N LEU A 117 5.96 -4.88 23.47
CA LEU A 117 7.35 -4.96 23.92
C LEU A 117 7.63 -4.09 25.14
N GLY A 118 6.72 -3.19 25.53
CA GLY A 118 6.94 -2.23 26.61
C GLY A 118 8.07 -1.24 26.32
N VAL A 119 8.39 -1.01 25.03
CA VAL A 119 9.44 -0.08 24.61
C VAL A 119 8.92 1.35 24.55
N SER A 120 9.84 2.34 24.56
CA SER A 120 9.47 3.73 24.38
C SER A 120 8.84 3.95 22.99
N LYS A 121 7.99 4.99 22.87
CA LYS A 121 7.37 5.37 21.60
C LYS A 121 8.38 5.53 20.48
N THR A 122 9.54 6.14 20.75
CA THR A 122 10.64 6.31 19.79
C THR A 122 11.09 4.97 19.23
N ILE A 123 11.33 3.98 20.07
CA ILE A 123 11.74 2.63 19.63
C ILE A 123 10.57 1.94 18.92
N GLY A 124 9.33 2.13 19.39
CA GLY A 124 8.13 1.61 18.74
C GLY A 124 7.96 2.11 17.31
N ASP A 125 8.15 3.40 17.08
CA ASP A 125 8.08 4.01 15.75
C ASP A 125 9.19 3.50 14.81
N LEU A 126 10.41 3.34 15.31
CA LEU A 126 11.53 2.82 14.53
C LEU A 126 11.39 1.31 14.25
N ALA A 127 10.99 0.53 15.23
CA ALA A 127 10.89 -0.93 15.09
C ALA A 127 9.60 -1.37 14.35
N GLY A 128 8.50 -0.64 14.48
CA GLY A 128 7.23 -0.94 13.81
C GLY A 128 7.13 -0.31 12.42
N PRO A 129 6.65 0.95 12.29
CA PRO A 129 6.37 1.57 11.00
C PRO A 129 7.59 1.70 10.09
N MET A 130 8.77 2.02 10.64
CA MET A 130 9.97 2.17 9.81
C MET A 130 10.44 0.85 9.24
N SER A 131 10.49 -0.24 10.03
CA SER A 131 10.88 -1.56 9.52
C SER A 131 9.88 -2.09 8.48
N PHE A 132 8.59 -1.85 8.70
CA PHE A 132 7.53 -2.13 7.73
C PHE A 132 7.81 -1.40 6.40
N ALA A 133 8.07 -0.08 6.46
CA ALA A 133 8.32 0.74 5.28
C ALA A 133 9.59 0.33 4.52
N ILE A 134 10.68 0.01 5.23
CA ILE A 134 11.94 -0.49 4.64
C ILE A 134 11.68 -1.78 3.86
N LEU A 135 11.01 -2.76 4.46
CA LEU A 135 10.75 -4.03 3.80
C LEU A 135 9.77 -3.89 2.63
N MET A 136 8.76 -3.01 2.75
CA MET A 136 7.85 -2.69 1.66
C MET A 136 8.60 -2.04 0.48
N GLY A 137 9.45 -1.05 0.75
CA GLY A 137 10.29 -0.40 -0.27
C GLY A 137 11.26 -1.37 -0.92
N SER A 138 11.84 -2.28 -0.13
CA SER A 138 12.72 -3.33 -0.63
C SER A 138 12.01 -4.30 -1.57
N ALA A 139 10.77 -4.72 -1.26
CA ALA A 139 9.96 -5.56 -2.14
C ALA A 139 9.67 -4.87 -3.49
N ARG A 140 9.32 -3.59 -3.44
CA ARG A 140 9.06 -2.77 -4.64
C ARG A 140 10.31 -2.59 -5.49
N ALA A 141 11.45 -2.28 -4.86
CA ALA A 141 12.74 -2.16 -5.53
C ALA A 141 13.21 -3.51 -6.12
N PHE A 142 12.99 -4.61 -5.39
CA PHE A 142 13.29 -5.96 -5.88
C PHE A 142 12.50 -6.27 -7.14
N TYR A 143 11.19 -6.06 -7.15
CA TYR A 143 10.36 -6.30 -8.33
C TYR A 143 10.73 -5.36 -9.49
N SER A 144 11.05 -4.09 -9.21
CA SER A 144 11.55 -3.16 -10.22
C SER A 144 12.83 -3.67 -10.90
N LYS A 145 13.72 -4.31 -10.16
CA LYS A 145 14.99 -4.84 -10.71
C LYS A 145 14.81 -6.16 -11.45
N PHE A 146 14.04 -7.09 -10.89
CA PHE A 146 13.97 -8.48 -11.35
C PHE A 146 12.64 -8.86 -12.00
N GLY A 147 11.69 -7.94 -12.16
CA GLY A 147 10.34 -8.19 -12.66
C GLY A 147 10.25 -8.85 -14.03
N ASP A 148 11.26 -8.65 -14.92
CA ASP A 148 11.31 -9.33 -16.23
C ASP A 148 11.34 -10.86 -16.13
N ARG A 149 11.80 -11.40 -14.99
CA ARG A 149 11.92 -12.84 -14.73
C ARG A 149 10.82 -13.39 -13.83
N ILE A 150 9.91 -12.52 -13.39
CA ILE A 150 8.92 -12.84 -12.36
C ILE A 150 7.52 -12.64 -12.95
N ASP A 151 6.72 -13.69 -12.92
CA ASP A 151 5.29 -13.60 -13.27
C ASP A 151 4.56 -12.79 -12.19
N LEU A 152 3.97 -11.67 -12.57
CA LEU A 152 3.28 -10.75 -11.64
C LEU A 152 2.12 -11.43 -10.92
N ASP A 153 1.35 -12.31 -11.58
CA ASP A 153 0.25 -13.03 -10.94
C ASP A 153 0.72 -13.92 -9.81
N LYS A 154 1.77 -14.71 -10.07
CA LYS A 154 2.36 -15.60 -9.08
C LYS A 154 3.00 -14.82 -7.94
N PHE A 155 3.67 -13.72 -8.26
CA PHE A 155 4.30 -12.87 -7.25
C PHE A 155 3.27 -12.23 -6.34
N MET A 156 2.19 -11.67 -6.88
CA MET A 156 1.08 -11.11 -6.09
C MET A 156 0.38 -12.18 -5.24
N GLN A 157 0.18 -13.40 -5.76
CA GLN A 157 -0.41 -14.49 -4.99
C GLN A 157 0.51 -14.93 -3.83
N ALA A 158 1.80 -15.11 -4.10
CA ALA A 158 2.79 -15.45 -3.06
C ALA A 158 2.88 -14.36 -1.99
N SER A 159 2.88 -13.10 -2.41
CA SER A 159 2.84 -11.93 -1.50
C SER A 159 1.57 -11.91 -0.66
N SER A 160 0.40 -12.20 -1.23
CA SER A 160 -0.85 -12.28 -0.49
C SER A 160 -0.87 -13.43 0.53
N LEU A 161 -0.29 -14.58 0.18
CA LEU A 161 -0.11 -15.70 1.13
C LEU A 161 0.86 -15.33 2.26
N LEU A 162 1.98 -14.68 1.92
CA LEU A 162 2.92 -14.19 2.94
C LEU A 162 2.24 -13.15 3.86
N CYS A 163 1.35 -12.31 3.31
CA CYS A 163 0.58 -11.35 4.09
C CYS A 163 -0.34 -12.08 5.10
N ILE A 164 -1.06 -13.12 4.67
CA ILE A 164 -1.89 -13.94 5.55
C ILE A 164 -1.04 -14.54 6.68
N VAL A 165 0.12 -15.13 6.34
CA VAL A 165 1.05 -15.67 7.35
C VAL A 165 1.53 -14.60 8.31
N SER A 166 1.85 -13.42 7.81
CA SER A 166 2.27 -12.27 8.64
C SER A 166 1.18 -11.86 9.63
N TYR A 167 -0.07 -11.76 9.18
CA TYR A 167 -1.22 -11.47 10.05
C TYR A 167 -1.42 -12.54 11.13
N LEU A 168 -1.27 -13.82 10.78
CA LEU A 168 -1.32 -14.92 11.76
C LEU A 168 -0.17 -14.83 12.75
N CYS A 169 1.05 -14.54 12.30
CA CYS A 169 2.20 -14.34 13.18
C CYS A 169 1.98 -13.18 14.16
N ILE A 170 1.46 -12.04 13.70
CA ILE A 170 1.16 -10.88 14.54
C ILE A 170 0.13 -11.28 15.61
N SER A 171 -0.96 -11.90 15.18
CA SER A 171 -2.14 -12.12 16.01
C SER A 171 -2.04 -13.31 16.96
N LEU A 172 -1.42 -14.41 16.52
CA LEU A 172 -1.42 -15.67 17.27
C LEU A 172 -0.14 -15.93 18.04
N SER A 173 0.96 -15.21 17.74
CA SER A 173 2.21 -15.41 18.46
C SER A 173 2.10 -14.99 19.93
N PRO A 174 2.56 -15.83 20.89
CA PRO A 174 2.67 -15.42 22.28
C PRO A 174 3.83 -14.45 22.52
N SER A 175 4.83 -14.44 21.65
CA SER A 175 6.01 -13.59 21.77
C SER A 175 5.82 -12.24 21.08
N PRO A 176 5.96 -11.11 21.80
CA PRO A 176 5.90 -9.77 21.20
C PRO A 176 6.92 -9.58 20.07
N LEU A 177 8.13 -10.13 20.21
CA LEU A 177 9.18 -10.02 19.20
C LEU A 177 8.79 -10.69 17.88
N PHE A 178 8.23 -11.91 17.92
CA PHE A 178 7.76 -12.59 16.71
C PHE A 178 6.58 -11.87 16.08
N SER A 179 5.71 -11.27 16.88
CA SER A 179 4.62 -10.44 16.35
C SER A 179 5.15 -9.18 15.65
N LEU A 180 6.20 -8.55 16.18
CA LEU A 180 6.84 -7.40 15.54
C LEU A 180 7.56 -7.78 14.23
N ILE A 181 8.23 -8.95 14.20
CA ILE A 181 8.77 -9.52 12.96
C ILE A 181 7.63 -9.74 11.94
N GLY A 182 6.48 -10.23 12.38
CA GLY A 182 5.28 -10.36 11.56
C GLY A 182 4.84 -9.03 10.97
N CYS A 183 4.86 -7.91 11.73
CA CYS A 183 4.58 -6.57 11.22
C CYS A 183 5.54 -6.17 10.09
N SER A 184 6.83 -6.41 10.29
CA SER A 184 7.87 -6.12 9.29
C SER A 184 7.69 -6.95 8.01
N LEU A 185 7.44 -8.26 8.16
CA LEU A 185 7.15 -9.18 7.04
C LEU A 185 5.85 -8.82 6.31
N CYS A 186 4.87 -8.27 7.02
CA CYS A 186 3.67 -7.73 6.40
C CYS A 186 4.03 -6.61 5.41
N GLY A 187 4.93 -5.70 5.79
CA GLY A 187 5.46 -4.68 4.89
C GLY A 187 6.06 -5.27 3.60
N LEU A 188 6.91 -6.30 3.72
CA LEU A 188 7.46 -7.01 2.56
C LEU A 188 6.35 -7.55 1.66
N SER A 189 5.32 -8.14 2.25
CA SER A 189 4.24 -8.83 1.55
C SER A 189 3.32 -7.87 0.78
N VAL A 190 2.97 -6.72 1.35
CA VAL A 190 2.06 -5.76 0.72
C VAL A 190 2.72 -4.93 -0.38
N GLY A 191 4.05 -4.94 -0.46
CA GLY A 191 4.82 -4.07 -1.35
C GLY A 191 4.35 -4.09 -2.81
N ILE A 192 4.03 -5.26 -3.38
CA ILE A 192 3.61 -5.38 -4.79
C ILE A 192 2.10 -5.22 -5.00
N MET A 193 1.28 -5.29 -3.95
CA MET A 193 -0.18 -5.37 -4.11
C MET A 193 -0.76 -4.14 -4.80
N TRP A 194 -0.37 -2.95 -4.40
CA TRP A 194 -0.83 -1.69 -4.98
C TRP A 194 -0.28 -1.48 -6.40
N PRO A 195 1.04 -1.42 -6.64
CA PRO A 195 1.58 -1.21 -7.99
C PRO A 195 1.21 -2.35 -8.94
N GLY A 196 1.17 -3.59 -8.47
CA GLY A 196 0.75 -4.74 -9.26
C GLY A 196 -0.71 -4.65 -9.70
N THR A 197 -1.60 -4.13 -8.86
CA THR A 197 -3.01 -3.94 -9.23
C THR A 197 -3.15 -2.87 -10.31
N PHE A 198 -2.41 -1.76 -10.24
CA PHE A 198 -2.37 -0.77 -11.32
C PHE A 198 -1.85 -1.36 -12.63
N SER A 199 -0.77 -2.11 -12.58
CA SER A 199 -0.21 -2.76 -13.78
C SER A 199 -1.20 -3.75 -14.40
N LYS A 200 -1.95 -4.50 -13.56
CA LYS A 200 -3.01 -5.39 -14.05
C LYS A 200 -4.18 -4.64 -14.65
N ALA A 201 -4.53 -3.48 -14.10
CA ALA A 201 -5.59 -2.64 -14.62
C ALA A 201 -5.23 -2.10 -16.00
N SER A 202 -4.02 -1.55 -16.16
CA SER A 202 -3.50 -1.10 -17.46
C SER A 202 -3.53 -2.22 -18.51
N ALA A 203 -3.07 -3.41 -18.15
CA ALA A 203 -3.05 -4.57 -19.06
C ALA A 203 -4.44 -5.16 -19.36
N ALA A 204 -5.43 -4.95 -18.48
CA ALA A 204 -6.76 -5.51 -18.65
C ALA A 204 -7.74 -4.56 -19.37
N LEU A 205 -7.58 -3.25 -19.14
CA LEU A 205 -8.45 -2.19 -19.67
C LEU A 205 -7.58 -1.11 -20.30
N ARG A 206 -7.04 -1.39 -21.49
CA ARG A 206 -6.06 -0.52 -22.18
C ARG A 206 -6.59 0.90 -22.40
N ASN A 207 -7.88 1.05 -22.68
CA ASN A 207 -8.52 2.34 -22.92
C ASN A 207 -9.19 2.91 -21.65
N GLY A 208 -8.87 2.39 -20.46
CA GLY A 208 -9.45 2.83 -19.18
C GLY A 208 -9.20 4.30 -18.85
N GLY A 209 -8.09 4.85 -19.37
CA GLY A 209 -7.77 6.28 -19.24
C GLY A 209 -7.52 6.75 -17.82
N THR A 210 -7.42 8.07 -17.66
CA THR A 210 -7.15 8.71 -16.37
C THR A 210 -8.25 8.44 -15.34
N ALA A 211 -9.52 8.34 -15.78
CA ALA A 211 -10.66 8.10 -14.89
C ALA A 211 -10.56 6.73 -14.19
N MET A 212 -10.12 5.69 -14.91
CA MET A 212 -9.90 4.37 -14.33
C MET A 212 -8.85 4.42 -13.21
N PHE A 213 -7.70 5.03 -13.48
CA PHE A 213 -6.62 5.11 -12.48
C PHE A 213 -7.04 5.94 -11.26
N ALA A 214 -7.76 7.05 -11.46
CA ALA A 214 -8.27 7.88 -10.37
C ALA A 214 -9.26 7.11 -9.48
N LEU A 215 -10.19 6.36 -10.07
CA LEU A 215 -11.15 5.57 -9.31
C LEU A 215 -10.48 4.39 -8.59
N LEU A 216 -9.48 3.75 -9.21
CA LEU A 216 -8.70 2.71 -8.54
C LEU A 216 -7.93 3.28 -7.35
N ALA A 217 -7.29 4.45 -7.49
CA ALA A 217 -6.63 5.12 -6.37
C ALA A 217 -7.63 5.42 -5.24
N LEU A 218 -8.80 5.98 -5.58
CA LEU A 218 -9.88 6.22 -4.60
C LEU A 218 -10.30 4.93 -3.88
N ALA A 219 -10.44 3.81 -4.59
CA ALA A 219 -10.76 2.53 -3.96
C ALA A 219 -9.64 2.08 -3.00
N GLY A 220 -8.38 2.30 -3.37
CA GLY A 220 -7.24 2.05 -2.49
C GLY A 220 -7.28 2.90 -1.22
N ASP A 221 -7.58 4.20 -1.36
CA ASP A 221 -7.69 5.14 -0.22
C ASP A 221 -8.85 4.77 0.71
N VAL A 222 -9.98 4.31 0.15
CA VAL A 222 -11.08 3.73 0.94
C VAL A 222 -10.60 2.50 1.72
N GLY A 223 -9.78 1.65 1.10
CA GLY A 223 -9.14 0.52 1.78
C GLY A 223 -8.18 0.97 2.89
N CYS A 224 -7.34 1.96 2.61
CA CYS A 224 -6.40 2.55 3.58
C CYS A 224 -7.10 3.13 4.81
N SER A 225 -8.31 3.64 4.65
CA SER A 225 -9.14 4.13 5.76
C SER A 225 -9.91 3.00 6.43
N GLY A 226 -10.51 2.10 5.64
CA GLY A 226 -11.36 1.01 6.11
C GLY A 226 -10.59 -0.08 6.87
N GLY A 227 -9.36 -0.41 6.44
CA GLY A 227 -8.53 -1.41 7.09
C GLY A 227 -8.26 -1.11 8.57
N PRO A 228 -7.59 0.00 8.89
CA PRO A 228 -7.34 0.38 10.29
C PRO A 228 -8.62 0.61 11.10
N THR A 229 -9.67 1.12 10.45
CA THR A 229 -10.99 1.31 11.12
C THR A 229 -11.59 -0.03 11.54
N LEU A 230 -11.54 -1.05 10.66
CA LEU A 230 -11.97 -2.41 11.03
C LEU A 230 -11.16 -2.96 12.19
N VAL A 231 -9.82 -2.82 12.14
CA VAL A 231 -8.93 -3.25 13.22
C VAL A 231 -9.31 -2.56 14.53
N GLY A 232 -9.42 -1.24 14.55
CA GLY A 232 -9.79 -0.49 15.76
C GLY A 232 -11.17 -0.86 16.29
N PHE A 233 -12.16 -1.02 15.41
CA PHE A 233 -13.52 -1.43 15.79
C PHE A 233 -13.54 -2.81 16.45
N VAL A 234 -12.88 -3.82 15.83
CA VAL A 234 -12.81 -5.18 16.39
C VAL A 234 -12.00 -5.20 17.69
N THR A 235 -10.91 -4.42 17.78
CA THR A 235 -10.13 -4.25 19.02
C THR A 235 -11.01 -3.78 20.17
N GLY A 236 -11.81 -2.74 19.97
CA GLY A 236 -12.73 -2.23 20.98
C GLY A 236 -13.80 -3.24 21.42
N LEU A 237 -14.33 -4.04 20.46
CA LEU A 237 -15.27 -5.13 20.78
C LEU A 237 -14.61 -6.30 21.53
N ALA A 238 -13.31 -6.48 21.37
CA ALA A 238 -12.53 -7.59 21.94
C ALA A 238 -11.79 -7.20 23.23
N SER A 239 -12.33 -6.26 24.03
CA SER A 239 -11.74 -5.80 25.29
C SER A 239 -10.34 -5.20 25.09
N ASP A 240 -10.18 -4.37 24.07
CA ASP A 240 -8.94 -3.70 23.66
C ASP A 240 -7.80 -4.63 23.25
N ASP A 241 -8.11 -5.85 22.84
CA ASP A 241 -7.14 -6.82 22.31
C ASP A 241 -6.81 -6.49 20.85
N LEU A 242 -5.72 -5.75 20.63
CA LEU A 242 -5.26 -5.35 19.30
C LEU A 242 -4.89 -6.54 18.41
N LYS A 243 -4.48 -7.67 18.97
CA LYS A 243 -4.19 -8.89 18.20
C LYS A 243 -5.44 -9.43 17.51
N LYS A 244 -6.59 -9.39 18.18
CA LYS A 244 -7.88 -9.80 17.59
C LYS A 244 -8.33 -8.82 16.52
N GLY A 245 -8.11 -7.52 16.74
CA GLY A 245 -8.36 -6.49 15.74
C GLY A 245 -7.56 -6.73 14.46
N ILE A 246 -6.24 -6.94 14.59
CA ILE A 246 -5.37 -7.22 13.45
C ILE A 246 -5.78 -8.53 12.76
N LEU A 247 -6.16 -9.58 13.52
CA LEU A 247 -6.63 -10.85 12.95
C LEU A 247 -7.83 -10.65 12.02
N ALA A 248 -8.76 -9.75 12.35
CA ALA A 248 -9.89 -9.45 11.47
C ALA A 248 -9.45 -8.89 10.11
N GLY A 249 -8.31 -8.19 10.06
CA GLY A 249 -7.75 -7.67 8.81
C GLY A 249 -7.28 -8.75 7.83
N ILE A 250 -7.16 -10.00 8.24
CA ILE A 250 -6.78 -11.13 7.37
C ILE A 250 -7.76 -11.33 6.20
N LEU A 251 -8.98 -10.81 6.35
CA LEU A 251 -10.01 -10.82 5.31
C LEU A 251 -9.50 -10.17 4.02
N PHE A 252 -8.75 -9.07 4.11
CA PHE A 252 -8.33 -8.30 2.95
C PHE A 252 -7.34 -9.06 2.04
N PRO A 253 -6.23 -9.63 2.52
CA PRO A 253 -5.36 -10.43 1.65
C PRO A 253 -6.03 -11.70 1.11
N ILE A 254 -6.99 -12.29 1.81
CA ILE A 254 -7.80 -13.40 1.28
C ILE A 254 -8.65 -12.92 0.10
N LEU A 255 -9.37 -11.82 0.25
CA LEU A 255 -10.17 -11.23 -0.82
C LEU A 255 -9.30 -10.79 -2.01
N LEU A 256 -8.08 -10.33 -1.76
CA LEU A 256 -7.14 -10.01 -2.83
C LEU A 256 -6.78 -11.25 -3.66
N ILE A 257 -6.52 -12.40 -3.04
CA ILE A 257 -6.27 -13.66 -3.75
C ILE A 257 -7.49 -14.04 -4.60
N VAL A 258 -8.69 -13.94 -4.03
CA VAL A 258 -9.94 -14.20 -4.76
C VAL A 258 -10.07 -13.25 -5.96
N GLY A 259 -9.72 -11.98 -5.78
CA GLY A 259 -9.69 -10.98 -6.85
C GLY A 259 -8.72 -11.35 -7.98
N ILE A 260 -7.47 -11.74 -7.65
CA ILE A 260 -6.46 -12.15 -8.64
C ILE A 260 -6.95 -13.36 -9.45
N VAL A 261 -7.49 -14.38 -8.77
CA VAL A 261 -8.01 -15.58 -9.44
C VAL A 261 -9.23 -15.25 -10.32
N SER A 262 -10.13 -14.40 -9.82
CA SER A 262 -11.32 -13.97 -10.55
C SER A 262 -10.97 -13.16 -11.79
N LEU A 263 -9.96 -12.28 -11.70
CA LEU A 263 -9.46 -11.50 -12.82
C LEU A 263 -8.88 -12.41 -13.92
N LYS A 264 -8.09 -13.41 -13.51
CA LYS A 264 -7.52 -14.39 -14.44
C LYS A 264 -8.60 -15.20 -15.18
N LYS A 265 -9.66 -15.59 -14.47
CA LYS A 265 -10.82 -16.26 -15.07
C LYS A 265 -11.57 -15.32 -16.02
N ALA A 266 -11.88 -14.10 -15.60
CA ALA A 266 -12.61 -13.13 -16.42
C ALA A 266 -11.89 -12.82 -17.75
N LYS A 267 -10.56 -12.70 -17.72
CA LYS A 267 -9.74 -12.50 -18.96
C LYS A 267 -9.74 -13.71 -19.90
N ARG A 268 -10.02 -14.91 -19.41
CA ARG A 268 -10.06 -16.12 -20.25
C ARG A 268 -11.38 -16.26 -21.02
N TYR A 269 -12.42 -15.57 -20.56
CA TYR A 269 -13.76 -15.62 -21.15
C TYR A 269 -14.19 -14.33 -21.85
N ALA A 270 -13.34 -13.30 -21.86
CA ALA A 270 -13.48 -12.05 -22.62
C ALA A 270 -12.62 -12.08 -23.88
#